data_578fe767ab43f647eae4668ab895df72
#
_entry.id   578fe767ab43f647eae4668ab895df72
#
_cell.length_a   1.000
_cell.length_b   1.000
_cell.length_c   1.000
_cell.angle_alpha   90.00
_cell.angle_beta   90.00
_cell.angle_gamma   90.00
#
_symmetry.space_group_name_H-M   'P 1'
#
loop_
_entity.id
_entity.type
_entity.pdbx_description
1 polymer ?
#
loop_
_entity_poly.entity_id
_entity_poly.type
_entity_poly.pdbx_seq_one_letter_code
_entity_poly.pdbx_strand_id
1 'polypeptide(L)'
;MSVGVREHLVSTASPYQQIDVYDTFELGKMLFLDGHVQLSTRDEYAYHECLVHIPLLALRDPKIALVVGGGDGGILRELVKHPELDRIDMVEIDDLVIGECRRHLPELSDGAFDDPRVKLTIEDAFGFVKNANSVYDLVVLDVTDVYEDEEGELSEKLFTKEFYDDVAKILSPNGMVVTQADNLVFCPYSLQDIKASFAESFPKVGSFWGLVPSFGGFSGFAWASLGADIPQFWPGSRAQDLRLRYLNELTYRLAISPAPFTSPGS
;
A
#
# COMPACT_ATOMS: atom_id res chain seq x y z
N MET A 1 -1.87 17.55 -14.44
CA MET A 1 -3.06 18.17 -13.81
C MET A 1 -2.59 19.34 -12.98
N SER A 2 -3.27 20.48 -12.94
CA SER A 2 -2.97 21.57 -12.00
C SER A 2 -4.07 21.61 -10.95
N VAL A 3 -3.68 21.75 -9.68
CA VAL A 3 -4.61 21.80 -8.55
C VAL A 3 -4.49 23.16 -7.88
N GLY A 4 -5.61 23.81 -7.59
CA GLY A 4 -5.63 25.11 -6.90
C GLY A 4 -5.31 24.92 -5.41
N VAL A 5 -4.27 25.57 -4.92
CA VAL A 5 -3.89 25.55 -3.49
C VAL A 5 -4.62 26.64 -2.73
N ARG A 6 -5.27 26.27 -1.62
CA ARG A 6 -5.91 27.19 -0.66
C ARG A 6 -4.90 27.62 0.40
N GLU A 7 -4.17 26.68 0.95
CA GLU A 7 -3.20 26.89 2.02
C GLU A 7 -2.06 25.88 1.96
N HIS A 8 -0.85 26.30 2.26
CA HIS A 8 0.29 25.42 2.50
C HIS A 8 0.39 25.19 4.01
N LEU A 9 -0.03 23.99 4.46
CA LEU A 9 -0.17 23.69 5.88
C LEU A 9 1.16 23.42 6.57
N VAL A 10 2.06 22.71 5.89
CA VAL A 10 3.41 22.41 6.36
C VAL A 10 4.36 22.18 5.20
N SER A 11 5.60 22.62 5.38
CA SER A 11 6.75 22.28 4.53
C SER A 11 7.94 22.03 5.46
N THR A 12 8.41 20.80 5.49
CA THR A 12 9.52 20.38 6.35
C THR A 12 10.32 19.29 5.68
N ALA A 13 11.57 19.10 6.10
CA ALA A 13 12.44 18.06 5.56
C ALA A 13 12.87 17.11 6.69
N SER A 14 12.78 15.81 6.42
CA SER A 14 13.43 14.77 7.22
C SER A 14 14.84 14.48 6.67
N PRO A 15 15.60 13.57 7.28
CA PRO A 15 16.83 13.07 6.66
C PRO A 15 16.62 12.29 5.36
N TYR A 16 15.36 11.94 5.04
CA TYR A 16 15.01 11.06 3.93
C TYR A 16 14.35 11.81 2.78
N GLN A 17 13.51 12.83 3.07
CA GLN A 17 12.68 13.45 2.05
C GLN A 17 12.11 14.81 2.50
N GLN A 18 11.67 15.59 1.54
CA GLN A 18 10.87 16.78 1.75
C GLN A 18 9.40 16.41 1.93
N ILE A 19 8.75 16.96 2.96
CA ILE A 19 7.34 16.67 3.31
C ILE A 19 6.54 17.95 3.18
N ASP A 20 5.55 17.97 2.31
CA ASP A 20 4.64 19.09 2.11
C ASP A 20 3.19 18.65 2.24
N VAL A 21 2.37 19.41 2.98
CA VAL A 21 0.93 19.21 3.03
C VAL A 21 0.23 20.48 2.59
N TYR A 22 -0.65 20.36 1.60
CA TYR A 22 -1.47 21.44 1.08
C TYR A 22 -2.95 21.20 1.32
N ASP A 23 -3.70 22.23 1.72
CA ASP A 23 -5.15 22.27 1.55
C ASP A 23 -5.48 22.80 0.17
N THR A 24 -6.28 22.05 -0.59
CA THR A 24 -6.62 22.36 -1.97
C THR A 24 -8.11 22.64 -2.14
N PHE A 25 -8.49 23.28 -3.27
CA PHE A 25 -9.91 23.58 -3.51
C PHE A 25 -10.68 22.32 -3.94
N GLU A 26 -10.08 21.43 -4.73
CA GLU A 26 -10.78 20.33 -5.38
C GLU A 26 -10.56 18.98 -4.71
N LEU A 27 -9.34 18.73 -4.19
CA LEU A 27 -8.90 17.42 -3.71
C LEU A 27 -8.77 17.30 -2.18
N GLY A 28 -9.21 18.34 -1.43
CA GLY A 28 -9.01 18.36 0.01
C GLY A 28 -7.55 18.56 0.37
N LYS A 29 -7.11 17.97 1.48
CA LYS A 29 -5.70 18.02 1.82
C LYS A 29 -4.92 16.97 1.00
N MET A 30 -3.71 17.34 0.60
CA MET A 30 -2.82 16.50 -0.18
C MET A 30 -1.45 16.41 0.50
N LEU A 31 -0.89 15.22 0.58
CA LEU A 31 0.48 14.95 0.99
C LEU A 31 1.36 14.83 -0.24
N PHE A 32 2.54 15.47 -0.16
CA PHE A 32 3.61 15.34 -1.14
C PHE A 32 4.90 14.94 -0.42
N LEU A 33 5.62 14.01 -1.01
CA LEU A 33 6.98 13.63 -0.62
C LEU A 33 7.87 13.91 -1.82
N ASP A 34 8.92 14.71 -1.63
CA ASP A 34 9.84 15.21 -2.68
C ASP A 34 9.13 15.78 -3.92
N GLY A 35 8.00 16.47 -3.68
CA GLY A 35 7.16 17.05 -4.73
C GLY A 35 6.22 16.08 -5.45
N HIS A 36 6.25 14.80 -5.12
CA HIS A 36 5.37 13.77 -5.66
C HIS A 36 4.12 13.58 -4.80
N VAL A 37 2.96 13.50 -5.46
CA VAL A 37 1.68 13.26 -4.77
C VAL A 37 1.66 11.88 -4.15
N GLN A 38 1.49 11.81 -2.83
CA GLN A 38 1.33 10.55 -2.10
C GLN A 38 -0.13 10.21 -1.83
N LEU A 39 -0.96 11.21 -1.59
CA LEU A 39 -2.39 11.02 -1.39
C LEU A 39 -3.19 12.33 -1.48
N SER A 40 -4.49 12.16 -1.58
CA SER A 40 -5.51 13.20 -1.40
C SER A 40 -6.59 12.69 -0.45
N THR A 41 -7.00 13.47 0.53
CA THR A 41 -8.08 13.08 1.46
C THR A 41 -9.43 12.88 0.76
N ARG A 42 -9.52 13.26 -0.52
CA ARG A 42 -10.72 13.10 -1.33
C ARG A 42 -10.94 11.67 -1.78
N ASP A 43 -9.88 10.91 -2.09
CA ASP A 43 -9.96 9.61 -2.74
C ASP A 43 -8.95 8.54 -2.22
N GLU A 44 -8.12 8.88 -1.24
CA GLU A 44 -7.11 7.95 -0.66
C GLU A 44 -7.70 6.60 -0.21
N TYR A 45 -8.96 6.62 0.24
CA TYR A 45 -9.63 5.40 0.67
C TYR A 45 -9.78 4.37 -0.45
N ALA A 46 -9.85 4.80 -1.70
CA ALA A 46 -9.91 3.86 -2.82
C ALA A 46 -8.60 3.08 -2.97
N TYR A 47 -7.46 3.75 -2.75
CA TYR A 47 -6.15 3.14 -2.72
C TYR A 47 -5.99 2.18 -1.54
N HIS A 48 -6.19 2.67 -0.32
CA HIS A 48 -5.99 1.91 0.90
C HIS A 48 -6.93 0.70 1.02
N GLU A 49 -8.21 0.86 0.63
CA GLU A 49 -9.15 -0.25 0.61
C GLU A 49 -8.75 -1.33 -0.39
N CYS A 50 -8.26 -0.95 -1.59
CA CYS A 50 -7.77 -1.92 -2.55
C CYS A 50 -6.54 -2.67 -2.03
N LEU A 51 -5.55 -1.93 -1.53
CA LEU A 51 -4.27 -2.48 -1.10
C LEU A 51 -4.42 -3.41 0.11
N VAL A 52 -5.38 -3.14 1.01
CA VAL A 52 -5.61 -3.95 2.21
C VAL A 52 -6.65 -5.04 2.01
N HIS A 53 -7.86 -4.68 1.57
CA HIS A 53 -8.97 -5.61 1.66
C HIS A 53 -9.00 -6.66 0.55
N ILE A 54 -8.52 -6.35 -0.66
CA ILE A 54 -8.48 -7.35 -1.73
C ILE A 54 -7.60 -8.55 -1.33
N PRO A 55 -6.33 -8.36 -0.90
CA PRO A 55 -5.50 -9.47 -0.46
C PRO A 55 -5.95 -10.08 0.86
N LEU A 56 -6.34 -9.28 1.87
CA LEU A 56 -6.69 -9.80 3.18
C LEU A 56 -7.96 -10.68 3.15
N LEU A 57 -8.95 -10.27 2.36
CA LEU A 57 -10.17 -11.07 2.16
C LEU A 57 -9.93 -12.36 1.35
N ALA A 58 -8.81 -12.47 0.64
CA ALA A 58 -8.38 -13.70 -0.03
C ALA A 58 -7.84 -14.75 0.95
N LEU A 59 -7.32 -14.33 2.10
CA LEU A 59 -6.77 -15.20 3.13
C LEU A 59 -7.87 -15.77 4.00
N ARG A 60 -7.78 -17.08 4.37
CA ARG A 60 -8.86 -17.76 5.07
C ARG A 60 -9.04 -17.31 6.52
N ASP A 61 -7.97 -17.17 7.26
CA ASP A 61 -7.96 -16.82 8.70
C ASP A 61 -6.65 -16.09 9.05
N PRO A 62 -6.43 -14.88 8.51
CA PRO A 62 -5.21 -14.13 8.76
C PRO A 62 -5.15 -13.66 10.22
N LYS A 63 -3.99 -13.74 10.84
CA LYS A 63 -3.74 -13.34 12.24
C LYS A 63 -2.74 -12.22 12.38
N ILE A 64 -1.73 -12.18 11.51
CA ILE A 64 -0.62 -11.27 11.66
C ILE A 64 -0.35 -10.58 10.32
N ALA A 65 -0.39 -9.25 10.32
CA ALA A 65 -0.02 -8.44 9.17
C ALA A 65 1.26 -7.65 9.44
N LEU A 66 2.04 -7.41 8.38
CA LEU A 66 3.16 -6.47 8.37
C LEU A 66 2.87 -5.37 7.36
N VAL A 67 3.10 -4.14 7.76
CA VAL A 67 3.12 -2.95 6.88
C VAL A 67 4.55 -2.46 6.78
N VAL A 68 5.05 -2.32 5.57
CA VAL A 68 6.33 -1.69 5.26
C VAL A 68 6.03 -0.33 4.63
N GLY A 69 6.49 0.75 5.26
CA GLY A 69 6.09 2.11 4.89
C GLY A 69 4.70 2.47 5.44
N GLY A 70 3.93 3.25 4.68
CA GLY A 70 2.57 3.63 5.04
C GLY A 70 2.48 4.66 6.17
N GLY A 71 3.46 5.56 6.28
CA GLY A 71 3.58 6.56 7.34
C GLY A 71 2.37 7.48 7.51
N ASP A 72 1.49 7.56 6.52
CA ASP A 72 0.23 8.30 6.60
C ASP A 72 -0.83 7.61 7.51
N GLY A 73 -0.72 6.29 7.73
CA GLY A 73 -1.59 5.50 8.58
C GLY A 73 -2.88 5.01 7.92
N GLY A 74 -3.10 5.27 6.62
CA GLY A 74 -4.29 4.80 5.89
C GLY A 74 -4.36 3.28 5.81
N ILE A 75 -3.22 2.61 5.60
CA ILE A 75 -3.14 1.15 5.64
C ILE A 75 -3.50 0.60 7.03
N LEU A 76 -2.98 1.21 8.10
CA LEU A 76 -3.32 0.81 9.46
C LEU A 76 -4.82 0.95 9.72
N ARG A 77 -5.44 2.08 9.31
CA ARG A 77 -6.88 2.31 9.44
C ARG A 77 -7.69 1.17 8.80
N GLU A 78 -7.28 0.71 7.64
CA GLU A 78 -8.00 -0.36 6.96
C GLU A 78 -7.74 -1.73 7.63
N LEU A 79 -6.52 -2.02 8.08
CA LEU A 79 -6.18 -3.27 8.77
C LEU A 79 -6.90 -3.42 10.12
N VAL A 80 -7.00 -2.36 10.91
CA VAL A 80 -7.65 -2.44 12.25
C VAL A 80 -9.15 -2.70 12.17
N LYS A 81 -9.80 -2.52 11.02
CA LYS A 81 -11.19 -2.90 10.77
C LYS A 81 -11.40 -4.43 10.80
N HIS A 82 -10.33 -5.21 10.71
CA HIS A 82 -10.35 -6.67 10.69
C HIS A 82 -10.17 -7.24 12.10
N PRO A 83 -11.24 -7.71 12.75
CA PRO A 83 -11.15 -8.22 14.12
C PRO A 83 -10.42 -9.56 14.23
N GLU A 84 -10.25 -10.27 13.10
CA GLU A 84 -9.50 -11.52 13.04
C GLU A 84 -7.98 -11.34 13.16
N LEU A 85 -7.47 -10.13 12.94
CA LEU A 85 -6.04 -9.81 13.12
C LEU A 85 -5.72 -9.65 14.62
N ASP A 86 -4.80 -10.47 15.09
CA ASP A 86 -4.31 -10.44 16.48
C ASP A 86 -3.15 -9.45 16.65
N ARG A 87 -2.38 -9.20 15.56
CA ARG A 87 -1.22 -8.30 15.55
C ARG A 87 -1.00 -7.66 14.18
N ILE A 88 -0.63 -6.39 14.20
CA ILE A 88 -0.25 -5.59 13.03
C ILE A 88 1.10 -4.95 13.35
N ASP A 89 2.18 -5.43 12.74
CA ASP A 89 3.48 -4.78 12.81
C ASP A 89 3.58 -3.76 11.69
N MET A 90 4.12 -2.60 11.98
CA MET A 90 4.43 -1.56 10.99
C MET A 90 5.89 -1.16 11.14
N VAL A 91 6.62 -1.11 10.04
CA VAL A 91 7.97 -0.60 9.97
C VAL A 91 8.03 0.57 9.01
N GLU A 92 8.43 1.72 9.55
CA GLU A 92 8.58 2.97 8.81
C GLU A 92 9.95 3.57 9.12
N ILE A 93 10.61 4.11 8.12
CA ILE A 93 11.94 4.70 8.31
C ILE A 93 11.87 6.16 8.74
N ASP A 94 10.81 6.85 8.35
CA ASP A 94 10.64 8.30 8.54
C ASP A 94 9.55 8.62 9.56
N ASP A 95 9.93 8.78 10.83
CA ASP A 95 9.03 9.16 11.91
C ASP A 95 8.43 10.56 11.74
N LEU A 96 9.08 11.44 10.96
CA LEU A 96 8.56 12.78 10.70
C LEU A 96 7.32 12.72 9.78
N VAL A 97 7.28 11.83 8.80
CA VAL A 97 6.07 11.60 7.97
C VAL A 97 4.89 11.22 8.87
N ILE A 98 5.08 10.26 9.78
CA ILE A 98 4.03 9.85 10.73
C ILE A 98 3.58 11.05 11.57
N GLY A 99 4.53 11.83 12.10
CA GLY A 99 4.26 12.99 12.94
C GLY A 99 3.44 14.06 12.22
N GLU A 100 3.82 14.40 11.00
CA GLU A 100 3.11 15.42 10.21
C GLU A 100 1.75 14.91 9.71
N CYS A 101 1.62 13.64 9.34
CA CYS A 101 0.34 13.04 8.99
C CYS A 101 -0.63 13.00 10.19
N ARG A 102 -0.17 12.59 11.38
CA ARG A 102 -1.01 12.63 12.59
C ARG A 102 -1.46 14.04 12.95
N ARG A 103 -0.65 15.07 12.67
CA ARG A 103 -0.97 16.47 12.97
C ARG A 103 -1.91 17.10 11.95
N HIS A 104 -1.65 16.92 10.67
CA HIS A 104 -2.33 17.65 9.58
C HIS A 104 -3.40 16.83 8.87
N LEU A 105 -3.33 15.51 8.95
CA LEU A 105 -4.18 14.53 8.26
C LEU A 105 -4.71 13.43 9.23
N PRO A 106 -5.17 13.80 10.45
CA PRO A 106 -5.55 12.81 11.48
C PRO A 106 -6.65 11.84 11.01
N GLU A 107 -7.47 12.25 10.05
CA GLU A 107 -8.52 11.44 9.45
C GLU A 107 -7.99 10.24 8.67
N LEU A 108 -6.72 10.24 8.25
CA LEU A 108 -6.13 9.11 7.50
C LEU A 108 -5.98 7.89 8.39
N SER A 109 -5.34 8.04 9.52
CA SER A 109 -5.16 6.94 10.46
C SER A 109 -6.38 6.66 11.33
N ASP A 110 -7.23 7.68 11.56
CA ASP A 110 -8.44 7.60 12.43
C ASP A 110 -8.17 6.89 13.76
N GLY A 111 -7.01 7.17 14.36
CA GLY A 111 -6.58 6.58 15.64
C GLY A 111 -5.92 5.19 15.52
N ALA A 112 -5.75 4.64 14.33
CA ALA A 112 -5.21 3.28 14.14
C ALA A 112 -3.79 3.08 14.70
N PHE A 113 -2.96 4.11 14.74
CA PHE A 113 -1.65 4.03 15.40
C PHE A 113 -1.70 3.70 16.88
N ASP A 114 -2.84 3.97 17.54
CA ASP A 114 -3.03 3.75 18.97
C ASP A 114 -3.85 2.47 19.26
N ASP A 115 -4.18 1.66 18.22
CA ASP A 115 -4.82 0.35 18.39
C ASP A 115 -3.85 -0.62 19.12
N PRO A 116 -4.29 -1.33 20.18
CA PRO A 116 -3.41 -2.18 20.98
C PRO A 116 -2.78 -3.34 20.20
N ARG A 117 -3.27 -3.68 19.02
CA ARG A 117 -2.71 -4.70 18.14
C ARG A 117 -1.58 -4.17 17.26
N VAL A 118 -1.46 -2.83 17.13
CA VAL A 118 -0.46 -2.18 16.28
C VAL A 118 0.84 -2.02 17.03
N LYS A 119 1.93 -2.47 16.41
CA LYS A 119 3.29 -2.24 16.86
C LYS A 119 4.07 -1.48 15.79
N LEU A 120 4.32 -0.21 16.05
CA LEU A 120 5.16 0.64 15.20
C LEU A 120 6.64 0.46 15.57
N THR A 121 7.48 0.31 14.55
CA THR A 121 8.95 0.29 14.66
C THR A 121 9.53 1.29 13.66
N ILE A 122 10.40 2.18 14.14
CA ILE A 122 11.11 3.13 13.27
C ILE A 122 12.46 2.52 12.93
N GLU A 123 12.58 1.96 11.73
CA GLU A 123 13.77 1.21 11.29
C GLU A 123 13.73 1.06 9.76
N ASP A 124 14.90 0.79 9.15
CA ASP A 124 15.00 0.35 7.76
C ASP A 124 14.32 -1.01 7.57
N ALA A 125 13.32 -1.05 6.70
CA ALA A 125 12.53 -2.25 6.45
C ALA A 125 13.34 -3.42 5.89
N PHE A 126 14.40 -3.16 5.11
CA PHE A 126 15.28 -4.22 4.61
C PHE A 126 15.94 -4.98 5.77
N GLY A 127 16.49 -4.24 6.75
CA GLY A 127 17.05 -4.82 7.96
C GLY A 127 16.00 -5.53 8.82
N PHE A 128 14.84 -4.92 8.98
CA PHE A 128 13.72 -5.49 9.74
C PHE A 128 13.26 -6.83 9.18
N VAL A 129 12.95 -6.90 7.88
CA VAL A 129 12.45 -8.12 7.21
C VAL A 129 13.49 -9.23 7.26
N LYS A 130 14.76 -8.92 6.96
CA LYS A 130 15.88 -9.88 7.00
C LYS A 130 16.06 -10.54 8.35
N ASN A 131 15.81 -9.82 9.45
CA ASN A 131 15.99 -10.29 10.82
C ASN A 131 14.67 -10.71 11.49
N ALA A 132 13.56 -10.64 10.82
CA ALA A 132 12.25 -10.96 11.37
C ALA A 132 12.15 -12.45 11.74
N ASN A 133 11.68 -12.72 12.95
CA ASN A 133 11.41 -14.09 13.44
C ASN A 133 9.91 -14.39 13.47
N SER A 134 9.08 -13.44 13.08
CA SER A 134 7.62 -13.59 13.00
C SER A 134 7.23 -14.17 11.66
N VAL A 135 6.09 -14.87 11.63
CA VAL A 135 5.46 -15.35 10.40
C VAL A 135 4.20 -14.52 10.17
N TYR A 136 4.11 -13.92 8.99
CA TYR A 136 3.01 -13.02 8.61
C TYR A 136 2.06 -13.68 7.61
N ASP A 137 0.78 -13.38 7.73
CA ASP A 137 -0.23 -13.82 6.77
C ASP A 137 -0.38 -12.84 5.62
N LEU A 138 -0.20 -11.54 5.91
CA LEU A 138 -0.19 -10.47 4.92
C LEU A 138 1.04 -9.57 5.14
N VAL A 139 1.75 -9.27 4.07
CA VAL A 139 2.75 -8.19 4.02
C VAL A 139 2.27 -7.14 3.01
N VAL A 140 2.11 -5.91 3.46
CA VAL A 140 1.77 -4.75 2.61
C VAL A 140 3.00 -3.89 2.46
N LEU A 141 3.45 -3.70 1.23
CA LEU A 141 4.55 -2.80 0.89
C LEU A 141 3.94 -1.51 0.34
N ASP A 142 3.96 -0.47 1.16
CA ASP A 142 3.42 0.85 0.83
C ASP A 142 4.54 1.89 0.95
N VAL A 143 5.46 1.80 0.01
CA VAL A 143 6.67 2.63 -0.06
C VAL A 143 6.60 3.54 -1.27
N THR A 144 7.36 4.65 -1.24
CA THR A 144 7.46 5.58 -2.37
C THR A 144 7.99 4.88 -3.62
N ASP A 145 7.53 5.35 -4.79
CA ASP A 145 8.00 4.86 -6.07
C ASP A 145 9.49 5.15 -6.26
N VAL A 146 10.15 4.29 -7.04
CA VAL A 146 11.52 4.54 -7.54
C VAL A 146 11.39 5.36 -8.82
N TYR A 147 11.88 6.58 -8.80
CA TYR A 147 11.88 7.44 -9.99
C TYR A 147 13.21 7.30 -10.74
N GLU A 148 13.15 7.21 -12.09
CA GLU A 148 14.31 6.94 -12.97
C GLU A 148 15.48 7.94 -12.83
N ASP A 149 15.21 9.15 -12.31
CA ASP A 149 16.20 10.23 -12.16
C ASP A 149 16.99 10.20 -10.83
N GLU A 150 16.68 9.29 -9.93
CA GLU A 150 17.22 9.23 -8.55
C GLU A 150 17.92 7.89 -8.27
N GLU A 151 19.02 7.60 -8.95
CA GLU A 151 19.84 6.40 -8.71
C GLU A 151 20.33 6.33 -7.26
N GLY A 152 20.05 5.21 -6.57
CA GLY A 152 20.58 4.90 -5.24
C GLY A 152 19.62 5.14 -4.08
N GLU A 153 18.32 5.32 -4.34
CA GLU A 153 17.31 5.44 -3.30
C GLU A 153 17.16 4.18 -2.44
N LEU A 154 16.79 4.39 -1.17
CA LEU A 154 16.53 3.29 -0.23
C LEU A 154 15.37 2.41 -0.69
N SER A 155 14.39 2.98 -1.39
CA SER A 155 13.24 2.27 -1.95
C SER A 155 13.62 1.25 -3.02
N GLU A 156 14.66 1.50 -3.84
CA GLU A 156 15.13 0.53 -4.85
C GLU A 156 15.43 -0.85 -4.26
N LYS A 157 15.96 -0.89 -3.03
CA LYS A 157 16.29 -2.14 -2.34
C LYS A 157 15.07 -2.97 -2.01
N LEU A 158 13.91 -2.35 -1.83
CA LEU A 158 12.65 -3.00 -1.49
C LEU A 158 11.95 -3.63 -2.71
N PHE A 159 12.47 -3.40 -3.92
CA PHE A 159 11.98 -4.02 -5.16
C PHE A 159 12.95 -5.07 -5.72
N THR A 160 13.95 -5.49 -4.94
CA THR A 160 14.95 -6.48 -5.35
C THR A 160 14.50 -7.92 -5.06
N LYS A 161 15.03 -8.86 -5.86
CA LYS A 161 14.85 -10.29 -5.61
C LYS A 161 15.29 -10.70 -4.19
N GLU A 162 16.41 -10.15 -3.68
CA GLU A 162 16.90 -10.47 -2.33
C GLU A 162 15.87 -10.10 -1.26
N PHE A 163 15.26 -8.92 -1.37
CA PHE A 163 14.21 -8.50 -0.45
C PHE A 163 12.97 -9.42 -0.55
N TYR A 164 12.54 -9.76 -1.75
CA TYR A 164 11.39 -10.65 -1.95
C TYR A 164 11.65 -12.08 -1.47
N ASP A 165 12.88 -12.59 -1.60
CA ASP A 165 13.27 -13.87 -1.00
C ASP A 165 13.18 -13.82 0.55
N ASP A 166 13.53 -12.69 1.16
CA ASP A 166 13.40 -12.51 2.60
C ASP A 166 11.94 -12.34 3.03
N VAL A 167 11.11 -11.62 2.26
CA VAL A 167 9.67 -11.56 2.47
C VAL A 167 9.03 -12.95 2.39
N ALA A 168 9.42 -13.76 1.40
CA ALA A 168 8.89 -15.13 1.26
C ALA A 168 9.19 -16.02 2.47
N LYS A 169 10.35 -15.84 3.13
CA LYS A 169 10.73 -16.60 4.35
C LYS A 169 9.88 -16.27 5.56
N ILE A 170 9.37 -15.04 5.64
CA ILE A 170 8.55 -14.58 6.76
C ILE A 170 7.04 -14.70 6.51
N LEU A 171 6.62 -15.20 5.34
CA LEU A 171 5.22 -15.47 5.06
C LEU A 171 4.78 -16.84 5.56
N SER A 172 3.54 -16.92 6.03
CA SER A 172 2.86 -18.19 6.32
C SER A 172 2.63 -19.01 5.02
N PRO A 173 2.38 -20.31 5.09
CA PRO A 173 2.24 -21.17 3.88
C PRO A 173 1.18 -20.71 2.86
N ASN A 174 0.19 -19.93 3.30
CA ASN A 174 -0.79 -19.28 2.43
C ASN A 174 -0.66 -17.76 2.46
N GLY A 175 0.43 -17.24 3.01
CA GLY A 175 0.67 -15.81 3.13
C GLY A 175 0.79 -15.12 1.79
N MET A 176 0.49 -13.83 1.80
CA MET A 176 0.48 -12.97 0.62
C MET A 176 1.28 -11.69 0.87
N VAL A 177 2.00 -11.26 -0.13
CA VAL A 177 2.57 -9.91 -0.21
C VAL A 177 1.85 -9.11 -1.29
N VAL A 178 1.64 -7.84 -1.04
CA VAL A 178 1.04 -6.90 -1.98
C VAL A 178 1.83 -5.59 -1.98
N THR A 179 1.96 -4.97 -3.14
CA THR A 179 2.57 -3.64 -3.30
C THR A 179 1.80 -2.81 -4.30
N GLN A 180 1.93 -1.50 -4.18
CA GLN A 180 1.54 -0.59 -5.24
C GLN A 180 2.44 -0.79 -6.48
N ALA A 181 1.95 -0.45 -7.66
CA ALA A 181 2.62 -0.63 -8.93
C ALA A 181 2.32 0.53 -9.88
N ASP A 182 2.31 1.73 -9.33
CA ASP A 182 2.20 2.97 -10.08
C ASP A 182 0.91 3.15 -10.89
N ASN A 183 0.87 4.18 -11.72
CA ASN A 183 -0.24 4.48 -12.61
C ASN A 183 -0.14 3.67 -13.90
N LEU A 184 -1.15 2.84 -14.18
CA LEU A 184 -1.16 1.93 -15.34
C LEU A 184 -1.18 2.63 -16.70
N VAL A 185 -1.47 3.93 -16.75
CA VAL A 185 -1.50 4.72 -17.98
C VAL A 185 -0.15 5.40 -18.25
N PHE A 186 0.47 5.95 -17.20
CA PHE A 186 1.70 6.74 -17.33
C PHE A 186 2.96 5.88 -17.10
N CYS A 187 2.87 4.86 -16.26
CA CYS A 187 3.98 3.94 -15.92
C CYS A 187 3.55 2.47 -16.11
N PRO A 188 3.11 2.05 -17.32
CA PRO A 188 2.56 0.70 -17.54
C PRO A 188 3.58 -0.42 -17.37
N TYR A 189 4.87 -0.12 -17.40
CA TYR A 189 5.98 -1.06 -17.22
C TYR A 189 6.15 -1.46 -15.74
N SER A 190 5.93 -0.56 -14.79
CA SER A 190 6.13 -0.79 -13.36
C SER A 190 5.42 -2.05 -12.85
N LEU A 191 4.14 -2.23 -13.19
CA LEU A 191 3.38 -3.42 -12.82
C LEU A 191 3.98 -4.72 -13.37
N GLN A 192 4.48 -4.70 -14.61
CA GLN A 192 5.05 -5.90 -15.23
C GLN A 192 6.40 -6.25 -14.63
N ASP A 193 7.23 -5.25 -14.35
CA ASP A 193 8.55 -5.43 -13.76
C ASP A 193 8.45 -5.97 -12.32
N ILE A 194 7.54 -5.43 -11.51
CA ILE A 194 7.28 -5.94 -10.15
C ILE A 194 6.77 -7.39 -10.21
N LYS A 195 5.84 -7.70 -11.11
CA LYS A 195 5.35 -9.08 -11.28
C LYS A 195 6.45 -10.04 -11.73
N ALA A 196 7.34 -9.61 -12.62
CA ALA A 196 8.48 -10.41 -13.06
C ALA A 196 9.43 -10.70 -11.88
N SER A 197 9.75 -9.69 -11.08
CA SER A 197 10.57 -9.83 -9.87
C SER A 197 9.91 -10.74 -8.83
N PHE A 198 8.60 -10.60 -8.60
CA PHE A 198 7.85 -11.51 -7.73
C PHE A 198 7.90 -12.97 -8.20
N ALA A 199 7.81 -13.20 -9.51
CA ALA A 199 7.82 -14.55 -10.07
C ALA A 199 9.15 -15.30 -9.87
N GLU A 200 10.23 -14.59 -9.52
CA GLU A 200 11.51 -15.22 -9.17
C GLU A 200 11.51 -15.83 -7.75
N SER A 201 10.64 -15.32 -6.86
CA SER A 201 10.62 -15.70 -5.44
C SER A 201 9.32 -16.39 -5.01
N PHE A 202 8.23 -16.24 -5.77
CA PHE A 202 6.91 -16.74 -5.38
C PHE A 202 6.27 -17.64 -6.45
N PRO A 203 5.58 -18.72 -6.04
CA PRO A 203 4.90 -19.64 -6.96
C PRO A 203 3.63 -19.05 -7.59
N LYS A 204 3.05 -18.03 -7.00
CA LYS A 204 1.83 -17.36 -7.48
C LYS A 204 2.02 -15.87 -7.51
N VAL A 205 1.70 -15.26 -8.64
CA VAL A 205 1.81 -13.83 -8.88
C VAL A 205 0.60 -13.36 -9.66
N GLY A 206 0.12 -12.19 -9.34
CA GLY A 206 -0.97 -11.55 -10.05
C GLY A 206 -1.02 -10.06 -9.82
N SER A 207 -2.09 -9.46 -10.29
CA SER A 207 -2.32 -8.03 -10.13
C SER A 207 -3.80 -7.71 -10.08
N PHE A 208 -4.11 -6.55 -9.55
CA PHE A 208 -5.41 -5.91 -9.60
C PHE A 208 -5.20 -4.40 -9.74
N TRP A 209 -6.28 -3.64 -9.88
CA TRP A 209 -6.19 -2.20 -10.03
C TRP A 209 -7.34 -1.48 -9.32
N GLY A 210 -7.15 -0.20 -9.04
CA GLY A 210 -8.15 0.67 -8.44
C GLY A 210 -8.25 2.00 -9.17
N LEU A 211 -9.37 2.68 -9.04
CA LEU A 211 -9.56 4.02 -9.57
C LEU A 211 -9.26 5.05 -8.49
N VAL A 212 -8.13 5.74 -8.63
CA VAL A 212 -7.67 6.79 -7.73
C VAL A 212 -7.43 8.07 -8.54
N PRO A 213 -8.43 8.95 -8.65
CA PRO A 213 -8.37 10.15 -9.49
C PRO A 213 -7.19 11.07 -9.21
N SER A 214 -6.78 11.24 -7.94
CA SER A 214 -5.64 12.09 -7.57
C SER A 214 -4.31 11.58 -8.13
N PHE A 215 -4.20 10.27 -8.40
CA PHE A 215 -3.05 9.64 -9.04
C PHE A 215 -3.17 9.55 -10.57
N GLY A 216 -4.07 10.32 -11.16
CA GLY A 216 -4.29 10.31 -12.60
C GLY A 216 -5.19 9.18 -13.10
N GLY A 217 -5.85 8.45 -12.20
CA GLY A 217 -6.92 7.50 -12.52
C GLY A 217 -6.64 6.05 -12.10
N PHE A 218 -5.92 5.27 -12.89
CA PHE A 218 -5.78 3.83 -12.68
C PHE A 218 -4.48 3.50 -11.91
N SER A 219 -4.62 3.16 -10.64
CA SER A 219 -3.50 2.66 -9.82
C SER A 219 -3.41 1.14 -9.92
N GLY A 220 -2.24 0.63 -10.26
CA GLY A 220 -1.93 -0.78 -10.29
C GLY A 220 -1.48 -1.30 -8.92
N PHE A 221 -1.76 -2.58 -8.68
CA PHE A 221 -1.28 -3.30 -7.50
C PHE A 221 -0.80 -4.68 -7.93
N ALA A 222 0.41 -5.04 -7.53
CA ALA A 222 0.96 -6.38 -7.72
C ALA A 222 0.84 -7.17 -6.42
N TRP A 223 0.56 -8.47 -6.54
CA TRP A 223 0.55 -9.37 -5.40
C TRP A 223 1.31 -10.66 -5.73
N ALA A 224 1.87 -11.27 -4.71
CA ALA A 224 2.43 -12.61 -4.79
C ALA A 224 2.07 -13.41 -3.54
N SER A 225 2.04 -14.74 -3.64
CA SER A 225 1.73 -15.60 -2.51
C SER A 225 2.43 -16.94 -2.57
N LEU A 226 2.55 -17.60 -1.40
CA LEU A 226 3.02 -18.98 -1.30
C LEU A 226 1.93 -20.01 -1.57
N GLY A 227 0.65 -19.65 -1.45
CA GLY A 227 -0.45 -20.61 -1.62
C GLY A 227 -1.81 -20.03 -1.96
N ALA A 228 -2.15 -18.85 -1.45
CA ALA A 228 -3.45 -18.20 -1.67
C ALA A 228 -3.61 -17.66 -3.10
N ASP A 229 -4.85 -17.48 -3.52
CA ASP A 229 -5.23 -16.76 -4.75
C ASP A 229 -6.27 -15.69 -4.43
N ILE A 230 -6.29 -14.61 -5.18
CA ILE A 230 -7.38 -13.63 -5.11
C ILE A 230 -8.66 -14.26 -5.67
N PRO A 231 -9.75 -14.31 -4.86
CA PRO A 231 -11.02 -14.90 -5.31
C PRO A 231 -11.60 -14.21 -6.53
N GLN A 232 -12.17 -14.99 -7.45
CA GLN A 232 -12.89 -14.44 -8.61
C GLN A 232 -14.26 -13.86 -8.26
N PHE A 233 -14.71 -14.04 -7.01
CA PHE A 233 -15.99 -13.57 -6.51
C PHE A 233 -15.80 -12.68 -5.30
N TRP A 234 -16.64 -11.65 -5.20
CA TRP A 234 -16.66 -10.76 -4.04
C TRP A 234 -16.91 -11.54 -2.73
N PRO A 235 -16.01 -11.49 -1.77
CA PRO A 235 -16.16 -12.18 -0.48
C PRO A 235 -17.06 -11.38 0.49
N GLY A 236 -18.24 -11.01 0.04
CA GLY A 236 -19.14 -10.04 0.69
C GLY A 236 -19.52 -10.37 2.13
N SER A 237 -19.62 -11.67 2.49
CA SER A 237 -19.90 -12.07 3.87
C SER A 237 -18.82 -11.69 4.88
N ARG A 238 -17.57 -11.55 4.42
CA ARG A 238 -16.44 -11.10 5.25
C ARG A 238 -16.24 -9.57 5.21
N ALA A 239 -16.80 -8.91 4.20
CA ALA A 239 -16.65 -7.48 3.99
C ALA A 239 -17.82 -6.65 4.55
N GLN A 240 -18.94 -7.27 4.94
CA GLN A 240 -20.18 -6.57 5.30
C GLN A 240 -20.03 -5.58 6.46
N ASP A 241 -19.14 -5.85 7.41
CA ASP A 241 -18.95 -5.04 8.62
C ASP A 241 -17.79 -4.05 8.51
N LEU A 242 -17.03 -4.06 7.39
CA LEU A 242 -15.83 -3.25 7.23
C LEU A 242 -16.10 -1.76 6.93
N ARG A 243 -17.35 -1.37 6.66
CA ARG A 243 -17.75 0.02 6.34
C ARG A 243 -16.91 0.65 5.24
N LEU A 244 -16.78 -0.07 4.11
CA LEU A 244 -15.99 0.35 2.96
C LEU A 244 -16.68 1.51 2.21
N ARG A 245 -15.87 2.43 1.69
CA ARG A 245 -16.33 3.61 0.93
C ARG A 245 -16.23 3.38 -0.59
N TYR A 246 -15.24 2.61 -1.01
CA TYR A 246 -14.94 2.32 -2.42
C TYR A 246 -15.25 0.88 -2.79
N LEU A 247 -14.70 -0.10 -2.06
CA LEU A 247 -14.84 -1.51 -2.40
C LEU A 247 -16.27 -2.02 -2.12
N ASN A 248 -16.82 -2.62 -3.14
CA ASN A 248 -18.08 -3.35 -3.14
C ASN A 248 -18.00 -4.41 -4.25
N GLU A 249 -19.06 -5.19 -4.44
CA GLU A 249 -19.08 -6.25 -5.46
C GLU A 249 -18.71 -5.74 -6.87
N LEU A 250 -19.21 -4.56 -7.27
CA LEU A 250 -18.94 -4.01 -8.58
C LEU A 250 -17.48 -3.58 -8.74
N THR A 251 -16.98 -2.75 -7.80
CA THR A 251 -15.61 -2.24 -7.87
C THR A 251 -14.57 -3.34 -7.67
N TYR A 252 -14.86 -4.34 -6.83
CA TYR A 252 -14.01 -5.53 -6.71
C TYR A 252 -13.91 -6.31 -8.01
N ARG A 253 -15.04 -6.58 -8.69
CA ARG A 253 -15.04 -7.28 -9.98
C ARG A 253 -14.30 -6.50 -11.05
N LEU A 254 -14.39 -5.18 -11.03
CA LEU A 254 -13.59 -4.31 -11.91
C LEU A 254 -12.11 -4.43 -11.55
N ALA A 255 -11.76 -4.32 -10.27
CA ALA A 255 -10.37 -4.35 -9.82
C ALA A 255 -9.62 -5.62 -10.23
N ILE A 256 -10.26 -6.80 -10.15
CA ILE A 256 -9.65 -8.09 -10.53
C ILE A 256 -9.79 -8.43 -12.04
N SER A 257 -10.47 -7.59 -12.81
CA SER A 257 -10.55 -7.77 -14.27
C SER A 257 -9.23 -7.35 -14.92
N PRO A 258 -8.95 -7.79 -16.16
CA PRO A 258 -7.81 -7.27 -16.92
C PRO A 258 -7.79 -5.75 -16.91
N ALA A 259 -6.63 -5.17 -16.59
CA ALA A 259 -6.49 -3.73 -16.54
C ALA A 259 -6.78 -3.12 -17.92
N PRO A 260 -7.58 -2.04 -18.00
CA PRO A 260 -7.73 -1.31 -19.25
C PRO A 260 -6.35 -0.77 -19.67
N PHE A 261 -6.08 -0.69 -20.94
CA PHE A 261 -4.82 -0.21 -21.53
C PHE A 261 -3.63 -1.19 -21.46
N THR A 262 -3.77 -2.40 -20.95
CA THR A 262 -2.77 -3.44 -21.20
C THR A 262 -2.90 -3.96 -22.61
N SER A 263 -1.79 -4.06 -23.34
CA SER A 263 -1.80 -4.64 -24.68
C SER A 263 -2.29 -6.09 -24.64
N PRO A 264 -3.14 -6.55 -25.58
CA PRO A 264 -3.49 -7.95 -25.65
C PRO A 264 -2.22 -8.78 -25.86
N GLY A 265 -1.86 -9.60 -24.90
CA GLY A 265 -0.71 -10.50 -24.98
C GLY A 265 0.50 -10.11 -24.13
N SER A 266 0.39 -9.14 -23.23
CA SER A 266 1.40 -8.86 -22.19
C SER A 266 1.07 -9.58 -20.87
#